data_938cd37c780b5acfad431501c9b34523
#
_entry.id   938cd37c780b5acfad431501c9b34523
#
_cell.length_a   1.000
_cell.length_b   1.000
_cell.length_c   1.000
_cell.angle_alpha   90.00
_cell.angle_beta   90.00
_cell.angle_gamma   90.00
#
_symmetry.space_group_name_H-M   'P 1'
#
loop_
_entity.id
_entity.type
_entity.pdbx_description
1 polymer ?
#
loop_
_entity_poly.entity_id
_entity_poly.type
_entity_poly.pdbx_seq_one_letter_code
_entity_poly.pdbx_strand_id
1 'polypeptide(L)'
;MAIDLKEVKNFWEKRAEQHSDNQGITNLEENNKLRKLKTELEENKVDEYLPQLQNKTILDLAGGYGRWAFRFTKKAKEVHVVDYCYDLIALGKKKSKEQGINNIKYFQASAQDYDSKTKYDIIFISGLLIYLNDEDLKTLGEKIRQYSHENTKVILRDGTGIKGRFEINRRFSEALQTYYSATYRTPEQYISFFKSIGFEIVKQDNMFEEGCELNKFPETRLKIYKFNKKTTKKEKKKLSLKEIREGKHIKE
;
A
#
# COMPACT_ATOMS: atom_id res chain seq x y z
N MET A 1 9.40 21.72 -5.81
CA MET A 1 8.51 21.64 -7.02
C MET A 1 7.57 20.46 -6.85
N ALA A 2 6.36 20.54 -7.43
CA ALA A 2 5.43 19.43 -7.37
C ALA A 2 5.87 18.29 -8.29
N ILE A 3 5.58 17.04 -7.89
CA ILE A 3 5.73 15.85 -8.71
C ILE A 3 4.71 15.93 -9.85
N ASP A 4 5.16 15.70 -11.08
CA ASP A 4 4.27 15.58 -12.23
C ASP A 4 3.68 14.16 -12.29
N LEU A 5 2.40 14.04 -11.95
CA LEU A 5 1.71 12.75 -11.93
C LEU A 5 1.60 12.11 -13.31
N LYS A 6 1.66 12.90 -14.41
CA LYS A 6 1.68 12.35 -15.78
C LYS A 6 3.02 11.68 -16.07
N GLU A 7 4.13 12.27 -15.62
CA GLU A 7 5.45 11.64 -15.76
C GLU A 7 5.52 10.32 -14.97
N VAL A 8 4.97 10.30 -13.74
CA VAL A 8 4.87 9.08 -12.93
C VAL A 8 4.04 8.01 -13.63
N LYS A 9 2.90 8.40 -14.21
CA LYS A 9 2.05 7.48 -14.97
C LYS A 9 2.78 6.90 -16.17
N ASN A 10 3.39 7.74 -17.01
CA ASN A 10 4.15 7.31 -18.18
C ASN A 10 5.31 6.38 -17.82
N PHE A 11 5.94 6.60 -16.68
CA PHE A 11 7.00 5.73 -16.18
C PHE A 11 6.47 4.30 -15.92
N TRP A 12 5.35 4.15 -15.22
CA TRP A 12 4.79 2.84 -14.90
C TRP A 12 4.20 2.13 -16.12
N GLU A 13 3.60 2.87 -17.06
CA GLU A 13 3.11 2.33 -18.32
C GLU A 13 4.27 1.76 -19.17
N LYS A 14 5.36 2.52 -19.33
CA LYS A 14 6.57 2.01 -20.02
C LYS A 14 7.16 0.77 -19.35
N ARG A 15 7.19 0.73 -18.01
CA ARG A 15 7.69 -0.46 -17.31
C ARG A 15 6.80 -1.68 -17.54
N ALA A 16 5.49 -1.51 -17.60
CA ALA A 16 4.58 -2.60 -17.92
C ALA A 16 4.84 -3.19 -19.32
N GLU A 17 5.15 -2.33 -20.29
CA GLU A 17 5.50 -2.74 -21.67
C GLU A 17 6.86 -3.44 -21.75
N GLN A 18 7.88 -2.95 -21.03
CA GLN A 18 9.27 -3.40 -21.14
C GLN A 18 9.56 -4.72 -20.42
N HIS A 19 8.79 -5.06 -19.39
CA HIS A 19 9.03 -6.23 -18.57
C HIS A 19 7.96 -7.30 -18.80
N SER A 20 8.35 -8.39 -19.46
CA SER A 20 7.51 -9.58 -19.61
C SER A 20 7.46 -10.41 -18.32
N ASP A 21 8.48 -10.29 -17.45
CA ASP A 21 8.51 -10.93 -16.14
C ASP A 21 7.84 -10.04 -15.09
N ASN A 22 6.97 -10.66 -14.30
CA ASN A 22 6.16 -9.96 -13.30
C ASN A 22 6.98 -9.34 -12.17
N GLN A 23 8.16 -9.88 -11.90
CA GLN A 23 9.03 -9.39 -10.84
C GLN A 23 9.75 -8.10 -11.26
N GLY A 24 10.13 -7.97 -12.54
CA GLY A 24 10.76 -6.78 -13.08
C GLY A 24 9.86 -5.55 -13.11
N ILE A 25 8.55 -5.72 -13.23
CA ILE A 25 7.61 -4.59 -13.31
C ILE A 25 7.62 -3.79 -12.01
N THR A 26 7.45 -4.44 -10.87
CA THR A 26 7.25 -3.79 -9.57
C THR A 26 8.49 -3.79 -8.67
N ASN A 27 9.51 -4.57 -9.00
CA ASN A 27 10.75 -4.62 -8.27
C ASN A 27 11.87 -3.97 -9.09
N LEU A 28 12.30 -2.77 -8.69
CA LEU A 28 13.34 -1.99 -9.36
C LEU A 28 14.76 -2.53 -9.12
N GLU A 29 14.91 -3.70 -8.51
CA GLU A 29 16.19 -4.36 -8.30
C GLU A 29 16.59 -5.15 -9.55
N GLU A 30 17.70 -4.80 -10.16
CA GLU A 30 18.17 -5.43 -11.40
C GLU A 30 18.93 -6.74 -11.16
N ASN A 31 19.64 -6.84 -10.03
CA ASN A 31 20.34 -8.05 -9.66
C ASN A 31 19.35 -9.15 -9.27
N ASN A 32 19.32 -10.24 -10.01
CA ASN A 32 18.37 -11.34 -9.83
C ASN A 32 18.46 -11.99 -8.42
N LYS A 33 19.66 -12.12 -7.85
CA LYS A 33 19.86 -12.68 -6.51
C LYS A 33 19.28 -11.74 -5.45
N LEU A 34 19.60 -10.45 -5.56
CA LEU A 34 19.04 -9.40 -4.66
C LEU A 34 17.54 -9.26 -4.84
N ARG A 35 17.02 -9.39 -6.04
CA ARG A 35 15.58 -9.34 -6.34
C ARG A 35 14.82 -10.46 -5.63
N LYS A 36 15.36 -11.68 -5.65
CA LYS A 36 14.76 -12.83 -4.93
C LYS A 36 14.80 -12.59 -3.42
N LEU A 37 15.98 -12.23 -2.89
CA LEU A 37 16.15 -11.92 -1.46
C LEU A 37 15.19 -10.81 -1.02
N LYS A 38 15.12 -9.72 -1.78
CA LYS A 38 14.19 -8.62 -1.50
C LYS A 38 12.75 -9.08 -1.47
N THR A 39 12.34 -9.90 -2.44
CA THR A 39 10.98 -10.43 -2.52
C THR A 39 10.65 -11.25 -1.28
N GLU A 40 11.52 -12.17 -0.89
CA GLU A 40 11.34 -13.02 0.30
C GLU A 40 11.25 -12.22 1.59
N LEU A 41 12.20 -11.30 1.82
CA LEU A 41 12.21 -10.46 3.01
C LEU A 41 10.97 -9.55 3.10
N GLU A 42 10.55 -8.97 1.95
CA GLU A 42 9.34 -8.16 1.89
C GLU A 42 8.08 -8.98 2.21
N GLU A 43 7.98 -10.17 1.66
CA GLU A 43 6.83 -11.05 1.89
C GLU A 43 6.72 -11.48 3.35
N ASN A 44 7.84 -11.91 3.95
CA ASN A 44 7.88 -12.27 5.36
C ASN A 44 7.50 -11.08 6.26
N LYS A 45 8.07 -9.90 5.99
CA LYS A 45 7.79 -8.71 6.79
C LYS A 45 6.32 -8.24 6.64
N VAL A 46 5.75 -8.32 5.44
CA VAL A 46 4.33 -7.99 5.23
C VAL A 46 3.43 -8.98 5.98
N ASP A 47 3.73 -10.27 5.96
CA ASP A 47 2.95 -11.30 6.68
C ASP A 47 2.94 -11.04 8.21
N GLU A 48 4.04 -10.55 8.82
CA GLU A 48 4.09 -10.14 10.23
C GLU A 48 3.14 -8.97 10.56
N TYR A 49 2.83 -8.14 9.58
CA TYR A 49 2.01 -6.93 9.74
C TYR A 49 0.54 -7.16 9.44
N LEU A 50 0.25 -8.15 8.61
CA LEU A 50 -1.12 -8.49 8.25
C LEU A 50 -1.87 -9.04 9.47
N PRO A 51 -3.13 -8.63 9.68
CA PRO A 51 -4.01 -9.33 10.57
C PRO A 51 -4.46 -10.65 9.95
N GLN A 52 -5.25 -11.42 10.68
CA GLN A 52 -5.94 -12.58 10.13
C GLN A 52 -6.82 -12.15 8.93
N LEU A 53 -6.67 -12.81 7.77
CA LEU A 53 -7.31 -12.41 6.51
C LEU A 53 -8.65 -13.12 6.24
N GLN A 54 -8.97 -14.18 6.99
CA GLN A 54 -10.21 -14.94 6.80
C GLN A 54 -11.44 -14.02 6.91
N ASN A 55 -12.35 -14.16 5.95
CA ASN A 55 -13.56 -13.35 5.84
C ASN A 55 -13.33 -11.84 5.68
N LYS A 56 -12.13 -11.41 5.31
CA LYS A 56 -11.77 -10.00 5.14
C LYS A 56 -11.90 -9.55 3.70
N THR A 57 -12.39 -8.32 3.51
CA THR A 57 -12.37 -7.60 2.23
C THR A 57 -11.20 -6.62 2.24
N ILE A 58 -10.32 -6.74 1.26
CA ILE A 58 -9.04 -6.02 1.19
C ILE A 58 -9.04 -5.09 -0.02
N LEU A 59 -8.57 -3.87 0.16
CA LEU A 59 -8.22 -2.94 -0.92
C LEU A 59 -6.70 -2.91 -1.06
N ASP A 60 -6.20 -3.30 -2.24
CA ASP A 60 -4.80 -3.13 -2.67
C ASP A 60 -4.74 -1.87 -3.56
N LEU A 61 -4.36 -0.75 -2.95
CA LEU A 61 -4.44 0.57 -3.55
C LEU A 61 -3.12 0.93 -4.24
N ALA A 62 -3.18 1.23 -5.53
CA ALA A 62 -2.05 1.25 -6.47
C ALA A 62 -1.34 -0.11 -6.52
N GLY A 63 -2.14 -1.18 -6.61
CA GLY A 63 -1.67 -2.56 -6.53
C GLY A 63 -1.03 -3.08 -7.81
N GLY A 64 -0.97 -2.29 -8.88
CA GLY A 64 -0.44 -2.69 -10.17
C GLY A 64 -1.18 -3.90 -10.74
N TYR A 65 -0.43 -4.93 -11.15
CA TYR A 65 -1.02 -6.18 -11.62
C TYR A 65 -1.55 -7.07 -10.48
N GLY A 66 -1.41 -6.65 -9.20
CA GLY A 66 -1.90 -7.39 -8.04
C GLY A 66 -0.88 -8.33 -7.41
N ARG A 67 0.42 -8.02 -7.44
CA ARG A 67 1.46 -8.85 -6.79
C ARG A 67 1.08 -9.24 -5.36
N TRP A 68 0.66 -8.26 -4.56
CA TRP A 68 0.24 -8.49 -3.18
C TRP A 68 -1.15 -9.10 -3.09
N ALA A 69 -2.06 -8.66 -3.95
CA ALA A 69 -3.42 -9.17 -4.02
C ALA A 69 -3.45 -10.68 -4.24
N PHE A 70 -2.60 -11.26 -5.12
CA PHE A 70 -2.49 -12.70 -5.31
C PHE A 70 -2.11 -13.47 -4.03
N ARG A 71 -1.32 -12.86 -3.16
CA ARG A 71 -1.02 -13.43 -1.84
C ARG A 71 -2.24 -13.40 -0.93
N PHE A 72 -2.93 -12.27 -0.92
CA PHE A 72 -4.08 -12.06 -0.04
C PHE A 72 -5.26 -12.96 -0.42
N THR A 73 -5.51 -13.21 -1.71
CA THR A 73 -6.61 -14.05 -2.19
C THR A 73 -6.59 -15.47 -1.65
N LYS A 74 -5.42 -15.97 -1.23
CA LYS A 74 -5.29 -17.32 -0.64
C LYS A 74 -6.08 -17.48 0.67
N LYS A 75 -6.38 -16.39 1.37
CA LYS A 75 -7.03 -16.40 2.69
C LYS A 75 -8.18 -15.40 2.82
N ALA A 76 -8.19 -14.35 2.03
CA ALA A 76 -9.19 -13.28 2.09
C ALA A 76 -10.53 -13.72 1.47
N LYS A 77 -11.62 -13.08 1.91
CA LYS A 77 -12.93 -13.22 1.29
C LYS A 77 -12.92 -12.65 -0.13
N GLU A 78 -12.40 -11.43 -0.26
CA GLU A 78 -12.36 -10.69 -1.54
C GLU A 78 -11.22 -9.67 -1.51
N VAL A 79 -10.55 -9.47 -2.64
CA VAL A 79 -9.50 -8.47 -2.81
C VAL A 79 -9.84 -7.58 -4.00
N HIS A 80 -9.83 -6.26 -3.78
CA HIS A 80 -9.99 -5.26 -4.82
C HIS A 80 -8.63 -4.63 -5.11
N VAL A 81 -8.20 -4.65 -6.36
CA VAL A 81 -6.98 -4.01 -6.85
C VAL A 81 -7.37 -2.76 -7.61
N VAL A 82 -6.80 -1.64 -7.22
CA VAL A 82 -6.98 -0.36 -7.91
C VAL A 82 -5.65 0.12 -8.43
N ASP A 83 -5.57 0.40 -9.72
CA ASP A 83 -4.39 1.02 -10.35
C ASP A 83 -4.82 1.84 -11.57
N TYR A 84 -4.11 2.92 -11.87
CA TYR A 84 -4.41 3.74 -13.03
C TYR A 84 -3.85 3.18 -14.34
N CYS A 85 -2.83 2.33 -14.27
CA CYS A 85 -2.16 1.75 -15.44
C CYS A 85 -3.01 0.63 -16.03
N TYR A 86 -3.53 0.86 -17.24
CA TYR A 86 -4.37 -0.10 -17.95
C TYR A 86 -3.66 -1.45 -18.14
N ASP A 87 -2.40 -1.44 -18.57
CA ASP A 87 -1.68 -2.65 -18.92
C ASP A 87 -1.41 -3.52 -17.70
N LEU A 88 -1.13 -2.90 -16.53
CA LEU A 88 -1.01 -3.63 -15.28
C LEU A 88 -2.34 -4.28 -14.86
N ILE A 89 -3.45 -3.56 -14.98
CA ILE A 89 -4.79 -4.10 -14.69
C ILE A 89 -5.13 -5.24 -15.66
N ALA A 90 -4.84 -5.08 -16.96
CA ALA A 90 -5.08 -6.12 -17.96
C ALA A 90 -4.25 -7.38 -17.68
N LEU A 91 -2.97 -7.20 -17.35
CA LEU A 91 -2.07 -8.29 -16.94
C LEU A 91 -2.58 -9.02 -15.69
N GLY A 92 -3.02 -8.27 -14.68
CA GLY A 92 -3.59 -8.83 -13.46
C GLY A 92 -4.83 -9.68 -13.71
N LYS A 93 -5.77 -9.16 -14.51
CA LYS A 93 -6.98 -9.89 -14.93
C LYS A 93 -6.65 -11.19 -15.67
N LYS A 94 -5.70 -11.12 -16.64
CA LYS A 94 -5.25 -12.30 -17.40
C LYS A 94 -4.71 -13.37 -16.44
N LYS A 95 -3.80 -12.99 -15.53
CA LYS A 95 -3.19 -13.92 -14.57
C LYS A 95 -4.17 -14.52 -13.58
N SER A 96 -5.11 -13.71 -13.09
CA SER A 96 -6.17 -14.20 -12.21
C SER A 96 -6.98 -15.31 -12.89
N LYS A 97 -7.32 -15.10 -14.17
CA LYS A 97 -8.05 -16.09 -14.98
C LYS A 97 -7.23 -17.37 -15.19
N GLU A 98 -5.96 -17.22 -15.55
CA GLU A 98 -5.03 -18.34 -15.76
C GLU A 98 -4.84 -19.20 -14.50
N GLN A 99 -4.85 -18.57 -13.33
CA GLN A 99 -4.69 -19.23 -12.03
C GLN A 99 -6.01 -19.65 -11.36
N GLY A 100 -7.15 -19.43 -12.01
CA GLY A 100 -8.48 -19.77 -11.46
C GLY A 100 -8.86 -18.97 -10.21
N ILE A 101 -8.33 -17.76 -10.03
CA ILE A 101 -8.60 -16.92 -8.85
C ILE A 101 -9.88 -16.12 -9.09
N ASN A 102 -10.91 -16.39 -8.29
CA ASN A 102 -12.25 -15.81 -8.47
C ASN A 102 -12.61 -14.72 -7.44
N ASN A 103 -11.83 -14.57 -6.37
CA ASN A 103 -12.06 -13.62 -5.29
C ASN A 103 -11.20 -12.35 -5.41
N ILE A 104 -10.86 -11.96 -6.63
CA ILE A 104 -10.11 -10.73 -6.94
C ILE A 104 -10.89 -9.90 -7.96
N LYS A 105 -10.94 -8.59 -7.76
CA LYS A 105 -11.55 -7.63 -8.69
C LYS A 105 -10.56 -6.52 -9.00
N TYR A 106 -10.55 -6.08 -10.25
CA TYR A 106 -9.63 -5.04 -10.76
C TYR A 106 -10.39 -3.81 -11.22
N PHE A 107 -9.94 -2.63 -10.77
CA PHE A 107 -10.51 -1.34 -11.10
C PHE A 107 -9.41 -0.43 -11.67
N GLN A 108 -9.64 0.08 -12.87
CA GLN A 108 -8.74 1.06 -13.48
C GLN A 108 -9.15 2.46 -13.01
N ALA A 109 -8.41 3.01 -12.07
CA ALA A 109 -8.58 4.37 -11.56
C ALA A 109 -7.31 4.84 -10.86
N SER A 110 -7.11 6.15 -10.76
CA SER A 110 -6.12 6.67 -9.80
C SER A 110 -6.60 6.42 -8.37
N ALA A 111 -5.69 6.42 -7.41
CA ALA A 111 -6.04 6.23 -6.01
C ALA A 111 -6.93 7.36 -5.48
N GLN A 112 -6.83 8.57 -6.05
CA GLN A 112 -7.61 9.74 -5.70
C GLN A 112 -9.01 9.72 -6.33
N ASP A 113 -9.15 9.15 -7.54
CA ASP A 113 -10.40 9.14 -8.30
C ASP A 113 -11.24 7.88 -8.08
N TYR A 114 -10.62 6.81 -7.57
CA TYR A 114 -11.38 5.60 -7.26
C TYR A 114 -12.56 5.92 -6.38
N ASP A 115 -13.73 5.42 -6.74
CA ASP A 115 -14.95 5.56 -5.96
C ASP A 115 -15.58 4.20 -5.70
N SER A 116 -15.90 3.93 -4.43
CA SER A 116 -16.49 2.66 -4.02
C SER A 116 -17.40 2.84 -2.82
N LYS A 117 -18.53 2.15 -2.85
CA LYS A 117 -19.42 2.01 -1.69
C LYS A 117 -18.94 0.92 -0.72
N THR A 118 -17.99 0.09 -1.14
CA THR A 118 -17.43 -0.99 -0.30
C THR A 118 -16.63 -0.39 0.85
N LYS A 119 -16.85 -0.94 2.04
CA LYS A 119 -16.01 -0.70 3.21
C LYS A 119 -15.02 -1.84 3.35
N TYR A 120 -13.76 -1.52 3.56
CA TYR A 120 -12.68 -2.51 3.60
C TYR A 120 -12.21 -2.76 5.02
N ASP A 121 -11.94 -4.03 5.33
CA ASP A 121 -11.30 -4.44 6.59
C ASP A 121 -9.82 -4.06 6.61
N ILE A 122 -9.17 -4.14 5.44
CA ILE A 122 -7.77 -3.82 5.26
C ILE A 122 -7.61 -2.95 4.02
N ILE A 123 -6.88 -1.86 4.16
CA ILE A 123 -6.40 -1.04 3.04
C ILE A 123 -4.88 -1.21 3.01
N PHE A 124 -4.38 -1.86 1.98
CA PHE A 124 -2.97 -2.07 1.74
C PHE A 124 -2.46 -1.05 0.73
N ILE A 125 -1.38 -0.37 1.04
CA ILE A 125 -0.76 0.68 0.21
C ILE A 125 0.72 0.37 0.12
N SER A 126 1.24 0.19 -1.09
CA SER A 126 2.64 -0.18 -1.28
C SER A 126 3.30 0.62 -2.40
N GLY A 127 4.24 1.51 -2.05
CA GLY A 127 5.00 2.29 -3.01
C GLY A 127 4.16 3.32 -3.76
N LEU A 128 3.18 3.92 -3.10
CA LEU A 128 2.30 4.94 -3.69
C LEU A 128 2.60 6.35 -3.17
N LEU A 129 2.68 6.52 -1.84
CA LEU A 129 2.64 7.86 -1.24
C LEU A 129 3.89 8.69 -1.57
N ILE A 130 5.00 8.04 -1.91
CA ILE A 130 6.21 8.72 -2.40
C ILE A 130 5.99 9.46 -3.72
N TYR A 131 5.00 9.08 -4.51
CA TYR A 131 4.67 9.70 -5.81
C TYR A 131 3.59 10.76 -5.74
N LEU A 132 3.03 11.02 -4.56
CA LEU A 132 1.94 11.97 -4.36
C LEU A 132 2.45 13.28 -3.73
N ASN A 133 1.96 14.41 -4.25
CA ASN A 133 2.14 15.70 -3.60
C ASN A 133 1.30 15.78 -2.31
N ASP A 134 1.51 16.79 -1.48
CA ASP A 134 0.79 16.89 -0.20
C ASP A 134 -0.71 17.17 -0.39
N GLU A 135 -1.10 17.85 -1.48
CA GLU A 135 -2.51 18.06 -1.84
C GLU A 135 -3.18 16.75 -2.30
N ASP A 136 -2.46 15.94 -3.12
CA ASP A 136 -2.95 14.63 -3.55
C ASP A 136 -3.15 13.69 -2.35
N LEU A 137 -2.27 13.78 -1.33
CA LEU A 137 -2.43 13.04 -0.09
C LEU A 137 -3.69 13.44 0.67
N LYS A 138 -4.07 14.72 0.70
CA LYS A 138 -5.31 15.16 1.37
C LYS A 138 -6.52 14.51 0.70
N THR A 139 -6.59 14.58 -0.64
CA THR A 139 -7.66 13.95 -1.42
C THR A 139 -7.71 12.43 -1.18
N LEU A 140 -6.56 11.76 -1.22
CA LEU A 140 -6.46 10.33 -0.91
C LEU A 140 -6.93 10.03 0.53
N GLY A 141 -6.59 10.89 1.49
CA GLY A 141 -7.00 10.75 2.88
C GLY A 141 -8.52 10.73 3.05
N GLU A 142 -9.24 11.58 2.33
CA GLU A 142 -10.70 11.59 2.33
C GLU A 142 -11.28 10.28 1.76
N LYS A 143 -10.69 9.76 0.68
CA LYS A 143 -11.07 8.48 0.09
C LYS A 143 -10.82 7.32 1.05
N ILE A 144 -9.65 7.27 1.72
CA ILE A 144 -9.35 6.26 2.74
C ILE A 144 -10.38 6.32 3.89
N ARG A 145 -10.78 7.51 4.34
CA ARG A 145 -11.85 7.66 5.34
C ARG A 145 -13.19 7.11 4.83
N GLN A 146 -13.54 7.43 3.58
CA GLN A 146 -14.77 6.98 2.94
C GLN A 146 -14.82 5.44 2.86
N TYR A 147 -13.71 4.77 2.57
CA TYR A 147 -13.64 3.30 2.45
C TYR A 147 -13.54 2.56 3.79
N SER A 148 -13.37 3.29 4.89
CA SER A 148 -13.13 2.71 6.20
C SER A 148 -14.40 2.49 7.03
N HIS A 149 -14.37 1.49 7.89
CA HIS A 149 -15.26 1.30 9.04
C HIS A 149 -14.43 1.24 10.33
N GLU A 150 -15.08 1.09 11.50
CA GLU A 150 -14.41 1.16 12.81
C GLU A 150 -13.26 0.15 13.02
N ASN A 151 -13.31 -0.98 12.32
CA ASN A 151 -12.30 -2.05 12.45
C ASN A 151 -11.27 -2.05 11.32
N THR A 152 -11.31 -1.07 10.42
CA THR A 152 -10.38 -0.98 9.29
C THR A 152 -8.94 -0.81 9.77
N LYS A 153 -8.04 -1.56 9.17
CA LYS A 153 -6.60 -1.43 9.33
C LYS A 153 -5.98 -0.92 8.05
N VAL A 154 -5.00 -0.03 8.17
CA VAL A 154 -4.16 0.39 7.03
C VAL A 154 -2.77 -0.22 7.23
N ILE A 155 -2.27 -0.86 6.19
CA ILE A 155 -0.88 -1.32 6.09
C ILE A 155 -0.22 -0.49 4.99
N LEU A 156 0.73 0.34 5.38
CA LEU A 156 1.54 1.15 4.46
C LEU A 156 2.94 0.56 4.37
N ARG A 157 3.39 0.26 3.16
CA ARG A 157 4.78 -0.06 2.85
C ARG A 157 5.31 0.98 1.87
N ASP A 158 6.19 1.87 2.33
CA ASP A 158 6.63 2.97 1.47
C ASP A 158 8.05 3.46 1.79
N GLY A 159 8.65 4.16 0.85
CA GLY A 159 9.91 4.83 1.03
C GLY A 159 9.80 5.95 2.07
N THR A 160 10.77 6.01 2.98
CA THR A 160 10.73 6.91 4.15
C THR A 160 12.06 7.61 4.29
N GLY A 161 12.05 8.93 4.47
CA GLY A 161 13.22 9.74 4.78
C GLY A 161 13.67 9.54 6.23
N ILE A 162 14.98 9.34 6.46
CA ILE A 162 15.50 8.97 7.78
C ILE A 162 15.84 10.20 8.63
N LYS A 163 16.61 11.12 8.05
CA LYS A 163 17.08 12.33 8.75
C LYS A 163 16.15 13.53 8.57
N GLY A 164 15.16 13.40 7.70
CA GLY A 164 14.22 14.43 7.31
C GLY A 164 13.49 14.04 6.04
N ARG A 165 12.56 14.88 5.61
CA ARG A 165 11.90 14.74 4.32
C ARG A 165 12.96 14.86 3.21
N PHE A 166 13.01 13.86 2.34
CA PHE A 166 13.94 13.81 1.23
C PHE A 166 13.16 13.82 -0.09
N GLU A 167 13.54 14.71 -1.00
CA GLU A 167 12.84 14.89 -2.27
C GLU A 167 13.79 14.67 -3.44
N ILE A 168 13.37 13.89 -4.41
CA ILE A 168 13.98 13.76 -5.73
C ILE A 168 13.03 14.43 -6.72
N ASN A 169 13.53 15.39 -7.48
CA ASN A 169 12.75 16.10 -8.46
C ASN A 169 13.41 16.03 -9.83
N ARG A 170 12.74 15.32 -10.76
CA ARG A 170 13.16 15.13 -12.16
C ARG A 170 14.64 14.80 -12.31
N ARG A 171 15.18 13.95 -11.44
CA ARG A 171 16.55 13.45 -11.57
C ARG A 171 16.56 12.31 -12.58
N PHE A 172 17.42 12.38 -13.59
CA PHE A 172 17.59 11.25 -14.50
C PHE A 172 18.17 10.06 -13.73
N SER A 173 17.51 8.93 -13.85
CA SER A 173 17.94 7.67 -13.28
C SER A 173 18.48 6.78 -14.40
N GLU A 174 19.77 6.50 -14.38
CA GLU A 174 20.40 5.61 -15.36
C GLU A 174 19.83 4.18 -15.24
N ALA A 175 19.60 3.71 -14.02
CA ALA A 175 19.02 2.41 -13.76
C ALA A 175 17.59 2.28 -14.31
N LEU A 176 16.82 3.38 -14.33
CA LEU A 176 15.44 3.39 -14.81
C LEU A 176 15.30 3.94 -16.23
N GLN A 177 16.40 4.47 -16.82
CA GLN A 177 16.45 5.11 -18.13
C GLN A 177 15.34 6.18 -18.32
N THR A 178 15.04 6.92 -17.26
CA THR A 178 14.01 7.98 -17.27
C THR A 178 14.21 8.98 -16.13
N TYR A 179 13.47 10.08 -16.18
CA TYR A 179 13.41 11.02 -15.07
C TYR A 179 12.55 10.44 -13.94
N TYR A 180 13.05 10.58 -12.73
CA TYR A 180 12.44 10.06 -11.52
C TYR A 180 12.15 11.20 -10.54
N SER A 181 10.96 11.22 -10.00
CA SER A 181 10.53 12.14 -8.94
C SER A 181 9.88 11.38 -7.80
N ALA A 182 10.25 11.69 -6.58
CA ALA A 182 9.66 11.07 -5.39
C ALA A 182 9.82 11.98 -4.17
N THR A 183 8.88 11.90 -3.25
CA THR A 183 8.90 12.54 -1.92
C THR A 183 8.92 11.48 -0.84
N TYR A 184 10.07 11.30 -0.21
CA TYR A 184 10.26 10.42 0.94
C TYR A 184 9.94 11.19 2.22
N ARG A 185 8.72 11.01 2.73
CA ARG A 185 8.28 11.65 3.97
C ARG A 185 8.89 10.97 5.17
N THR A 186 9.03 11.70 6.29
CA THR A 186 9.51 11.09 7.54
C THR A 186 8.44 10.19 8.16
N PRO A 187 8.81 9.31 9.11
CA PRO A 187 7.83 8.52 9.86
C PRO A 187 6.75 9.40 10.52
N GLU A 188 7.15 10.53 11.10
CA GLU A 188 6.27 11.47 11.78
C GLU A 188 5.26 12.11 10.82
N GLN A 189 5.68 12.40 9.59
CA GLN A 189 4.79 12.94 8.55
C GLN A 189 3.76 11.91 8.12
N TYR A 190 4.14 10.64 7.91
CA TYR A 190 3.18 9.56 7.64
C TYR A 190 2.23 9.33 8.81
N ILE A 191 2.75 9.27 10.04
CA ILE A 191 1.92 9.10 11.25
C ILE A 191 0.94 10.27 11.40
N SER A 192 1.40 11.51 11.21
CA SER A 192 0.56 12.71 11.28
C SER A 192 -0.54 12.69 10.21
N PHE A 193 -0.20 12.30 8.98
CA PHE A 193 -1.18 12.16 7.91
C PHE A 193 -2.27 11.15 8.28
N PHE A 194 -1.92 9.93 8.68
CA PHE A 194 -2.92 8.92 9.06
C PHE A 194 -3.72 9.31 10.30
N LYS A 195 -3.09 10.00 11.26
CA LYS A 195 -3.78 10.54 12.43
C LYS A 195 -4.84 11.58 12.04
N SER A 196 -4.55 12.45 11.08
CA SER A 196 -5.48 13.49 10.61
C SER A 196 -6.75 12.90 9.98
N ILE A 197 -6.68 11.69 9.43
CA ILE A 197 -7.81 10.97 8.85
C ILE A 197 -8.41 9.90 9.78
N GLY A 198 -8.04 9.95 11.06
CA GLY A 198 -8.65 9.15 12.12
C GLY A 198 -8.08 7.74 12.27
N PHE A 199 -6.78 7.58 12.02
CA PHE A 199 -6.06 6.34 12.30
C PHE A 199 -4.95 6.58 13.32
N GLU A 200 -4.62 5.57 14.11
CA GLU A 200 -3.53 5.58 15.08
C GLU A 200 -2.50 4.54 14.71
N ILE A 201 -1.21 4.91 14.84
CA ILE A 201 -0.09 3.98 14.62
C ILE A 201 -0.12 2.87 15.66
N VAL A 202 0.07 1.64 15.20
CA VAL A 202 0.20 0.45 16.05
C VAL A 202 1.63 -0.05 16.07
N LYS A 203 2.26 -0.11 14.90
CA LYS A 203 3.60 -0.68 14.72
C LYS A 203 4.24 -0.08 13.48
N GLN A 204 5.56 0.07 13.52
CA GLN A 204 6.38 0.41 12.34
C GLN A 204 7.74 -0.25 12.43
N ASP A 205 8.29 -0.69 11.30
CA ASP A 205 9.64 -1.28 11.19
C ASP A 205 10.30 -0.87 9.87
N ASN A 206 11.61 -1.07 9.79
CA ASN A 206 12.29 -1.13 8.51
C ASN A 206 11.94 -2.46 7.81
N MET A 207 11.85 -2.45 6.48
CA MET A 207 11.62 -3.68 5.71
C MET A 207 12.84 -4.60 5.76
N PHE A 208 14.02 -4.01 5.87
CA PHE A 208 15.30 -4.72 5.90
C PHE A 208 16.08 -4.29 7.14
N GLU A 209 16.84 -5.20 7.72
CA GLU A 209 17.77 -4.96 8.82
C GLU A 209 18.82 -3.90 8.45
N GLU A 210 19.31 -3.14 9.42
CA GLU A 210 20.43 -2.23 9.18
C GLU A 210 21.66 -3.02 8.73
N GLY A 211 22.41 -2.46 7.78
CA GLY A 211 23.54 -3.16 7.14
C GLY A 211 23.15 -4.11 5.99
N CYS A 212 21.86 -4.36 5.77
CA CYS A 212 21.42 -5.12 4.61
C CYS A 212 21.75 -4.37 3.30
N GLU A 213 22.31 -5.08 2.32
CA GLU A 213 22.67 -4.54 1.00
C GLU A 213 21.49 -3.97 0.20
N LEU A 214 20.25 -4.25 0.61
CA LEU A 214 19.05 -3.67 0.05
C LEU A 214 18.77 -2.23 0.55
N ASN A 215 19.45 -1.78 1.59
CA ASN A 215 19.43 -0.40 2.09
C ASN A 215 20.44 0.47 1.34
N LYS A 216 20.24 0.65 0.03
CA LYS A 216 21.21 1.25 -0.90
C LYS A 216 21.51 2.75 -0.65
N PHE A 217 20.57 3.46 -0.03
CA PHE A 217 20.66 4.92 0.10
C PHE A 217 20.69 5.33 1.58
N PRO A 218 21.64 6.21 1.97
CA PRO A 218 21.76 6.65 3.36
C PRO A 218 20.63 7.59 3.81
N GLU A 219 19.93 8.23 2.86
CA GLU A 219 18.86 9.19 3.15
C GLU A 219 17.51 8.54 3.39
N THR A 220 17.31 7.31 2.90
CA THR A 220 15.99 6.68 2.87
C THR A 220 16.02 5.23 3.31
N ARG A 221 14.88 4.75 3.85
CA ARG A 221 14.61 3.33 4.10
C ARG A 221 13.24 2.97 3.53
N LEU A 222 13.12 1.75 3.09
CA LEU A 222 11.82 1.16 2.87
C LEU A 222 11.27 0.73 4.23
N LYS A 223 10.11 1.27 4.63
CA LYS A 223 9.49 0.98 5.92
C LYS A 223 8.07 0.42 5.74
N ILE A 224 7.61 -0.24 6.79
CA ILE A 224 6.24 -0.72 6.89
C ILE A 224 5.59 -0.17 8.16
N TYR A 225 4.33 0.20 8.04
CA TYR A 225 3.52 0.79 9.11
C TYR A 225 2.18 0.07 9.20
N LYS A 226 1.69 -0.09 10.40
CA LYS A 226 0.33 -0.59 10.67
C LYS A 226 -0.44 0.45 11.46
N PHE A 227 -1.61 0.80 10.96
CA PHE A 227 -2.52 1.73 11.60
C PHE A 227 -3.87 1.06 11.85
N ASN A 228 -4.49 1.38 12.98
CA ASN A 228 -5.87 1.01 13.28
C ASN A 228 -6.77 2.25 13.20
N LYS A 229 -7.99 2.07 12.74
CA LYS A 229 -9.02 3.12 12.82
C LYS A 229 -9.26 3.48 14.28
N LYS A 230 -9.21 4.78 14.59
CA LYS A 230 -9.51 5.27 15.92
C LYS A 230 -11.01 5.17 16.21
N THR A 231 -11.38 4.41 17.24
CA THR A 231 -12.76 4.28 17.65
C THR A 231 -13.18 5.55 18.40
N THR A 232 -14.23 6.22 17.94
CA THR A 232 -14.76 7.40 18.63
C THR A 232 -15.49 7.00 19.93
N LYS A 233 -15.59 7.93 20.90
CA LYS A 233 -16.34 7.68 22.17
C LYS A 233 -17.78 7.23 21.91
N LYS A 234 -18.41 7.72 20.82
CA LYS A 234 -19.78 7.38 20.43
C LYS A 234 -19.90 5.94 19.91
N GLU A 235 -18.87 5.50 19.17
CA GLU A 235 -18.76 4.12 18.66
C GLU A 235 -18.46 3.13 19.79
N LYS A 236 -17.57 3.49 20.73
CA LYS A 236 -17.32 2.69 21.94
C LYS A 236 -18.59 2.44 22.74
N LYS A 237 -19.45 3.45 22.91
CA LYS A 237 -20.73 3.31 23.58
C LYS A 237 -21.71 2.40 22.83
N LYS A 238 -21.71 2.44 21.49
CA LYS A 238 -22.52 1.54 20.65
C LYS A 238 -22.03 0.09 20.74
N LEU A 239 -20.71 -0.14 20.70
CA LEU A 239 -20.11 -1.45 20.85
C LEU A 239 -20.43 -2.07 22.21
N SER A 240 -20.23 -1.34 23.31
CA SER A 240 -20.55 -1.84 24.65
C SER A 240 -22.04 -2.19 24.81
N LEU A 241 -22.95 -1.42 24.22
CA LEU A 241 -24.38 -1.71 24.22
C LEU A 241 -24.74 -2.92 23.36
N LYS A 242 -24.00 -3.18 22.28
CA LYS A 242 -24.17 -4.36 21.42
C LYS A 242 -23.68 -5.62 22.13
N GLU A 243 -22.52 -5.55 22.79
CA GLU A 243 -21.96 -6.65 23.57
C GLU A 243 -22.85 -7.04 24.76
N ILE A 244 -23.47 -6.06 25.43
CA ILE A 244 -24.46 -6.29 26.49
C ILE A 244 -25.70 -6.98 25.93
N ARG A 245 -26.17 -6.59 24.74
CA ARG A 245 -27.34 -7.21 24.09
C ARG A 245 -27.06 -8.63 23.60
N GLU A 246 -25.83 -8.95 23.21
CA GLU A 246 -25.39 -10.27 22.74
C GLU A 246 -24.95 -11.21 23.88
N GLY A 247 -25.10 -10.79 25.15
CA GLY A 247 -24.82 -11.61 26.32
C GLY A 247 -23.36 -11.98 26.55
N LYS A 248 -22.44 -11.25 25.94
CA LYS A 248 -20.99 -11.43 26.20
C LYS A 248 -20.62 -10.73 27.48
N HIS A 249 -20.69 -11.46 28.61
CA HIS A 249 -20.12 -11.00 29.87
C HIS A 249 -18.62 -10.78 29.71
N ILE A 250 -18.18 -9.54 29.95
CA ILE A 250 -16.77 -9.22 30.16
C ILE A 250 -16.38 -9.94 31.46
N LYS A 251 -15.50 -10.94 31.38
CA LYS A 251 -14.78 -11.41 32.56
C LYS A 251 -13.70 -10.39 32.85
N GLU A 252 -13.74 -9.83 34.04
CA GLU A 252 -12.69 -8.99 34.65
C GLU A 252 -11.35 -9.65 34.66
#